data_e4e083bc7bc9e6db3c1ce4a86716bee8
#
_entry.id   e4e083bc7bc9e6db3c1ce4a86716bee8
#
_cell.length_a   1.000
_cell.length_b   1.000
_cell.length_c   1.000
_cell.angle_alpha   90.00
_cell.angle_beta   90.00
_cell.angle_gamma   90.00
#
_symmetry.space_group_name_H-M   'P 1'
#
loop_
_entity.id
_entity.type
_entity.pdbx_description
1 polymer ?
#
loop_
_entity_poly.entity_id
_entity_poly.type
_entity_poly.pdbx_seq_one_letter_code
_entity_poly.pdbx_strand_id
1 'polypeptide(L)'
;MSTQEHVILVNDQGEVIGTQEKYAAHTTHTPLHLAFSSWLFNAQGECLVTRRALSKKAWPGVWTNSVCGHPQTGESTEHALVRRCRYEIGAEIAHLTPVAMDFRYCETDPSGIVENEICPVYAAKLVGTLTLNPDEVMAVQWVELESLIGAVEATPWAFSPWMVSQVALAQEKLRQFALESKP
;
A
#
# COMPACT_ATOMS: atom_id res chain seq x y z
N MET A 1 -13.92 -7.54 -19.73
CA MET A 1 -12.80 -8.50 -19.60
C MET A 1 -11.85 -7.99 -18.56
N SER A 2 -11.68 -8.70 -17.47
CA SER A 2 -10.64 -8.42 -16.48
C SER A 2 -9.30 -8.62 -17.18
N THR A 3 -8.58 -7.55 -17.47
CA THR A 3 -7.17 -7.65 -17.85
C THR A 3 -6.46 -8.25 -16.63
N GLN A 4 -5.92 -9.43 -16.80
CA GLN A 4 -5.21 -10.15 -15.75
C GLN A 4 -4.03 -9.29 -15.29
N GLU A 5 -4.03 -8.85 -14.04
CA GLU A 5 -2.95 -8.02 -13.50
C GLU A 5 -1.62 -8.77 -13.53
N HIS A 6 -0.56 -8.06 -13.83
CA HIS A 6 0.82 -8.56 -13.77
C HIS A 6 1.67 -7.72 -12.83
N VAL A 7 2.84 -8.22 -12.49
CA VAL A 7 3.90 -7.47 -11.81
C VAL A 7 5.06 -7.22 -12.76
N ILE A 8 5.70 -6.09 -12.64
CA ILE A 8 6.90 -5.73 -13.41
C ILE A 8 8.11 -6.21 -12.64
N LEU A 9 8.82 -7.20 -13.20
CA LEU A 9 10.01 -7.78 -12.59
C LEU A 9 11.21 -6.85 -12.79
N VAL A 10 12.01 -6.69 -11.73
CA VAL A 10 13.22 -5.85 -11.76
C VAL A 10 14.41 -6.59 -11.16
N ASN A 11 15.61 -6.16 -11.54
CA ASN A 11 16.85 -6.59 -10.89
C ASN A 11 17.14 -5.73 -9.63
N ASP A 12 18.25 -6.00 -8.95
CA ASP A 12 18.63 -5.27 -7.73
C ASP A 12 18.92 -3.78 -7.95
N GLN A 13 19.19 -3.38 -9.19
CA GLN A 13 19.39 -1.99 -9.60
C GLN A 13 18.06 -1.29 -9.95
N GLY A 14 16.92 -2.02 -9.92
CA GLY A 14 15.60 -1.50 -10.28
C GLY A 14 15.34 -1.47 -11.80
N GLU A 15 16.20 -2.09 -12.61
CA GLU A 15 16.02 -2.18 -14.05
C GLU A 15 14.99 -3.26 -14.39
N VAL A 16 14.07 -2.95 -15.31
CA VAL A 16 13.03 -3.89 -15.74
C VAL A 16 13.63 -5.07 -16.49
N ILE A 17 13.31 -6.29 -16.05
CA ILE A 17 13.79 -7.55 -16.64
C ILE A 17 12.67 -8.42 -17.20
N GLY A 18 11.41 -8.05 -17.00
CA GLY A 18 10.27 -8.80 -17.53
C GLY A 18 8.97 -8.48 -16.79
N THR A 19 7.99 -9.32 -17.04
CA THR A 19 6.68 -9.28 -16.33
C THR A 19 6.25 -10.70 -15.98
N GLN A 20 5.41 -10.84 -14.97
CA GLN A 20 4.80 -12.12 -14.60
C GLN A 20 3.36 -11.88 -14.12
N GLU A 21 2.47 -12.81 -14.38
CA GLU A 21 1.11 -12.76 -13.86
C GLU A 21 1.13 -12.68 -12.34
N LYS A 22 0.32 -11.81 -11.78
CA LYS A 22 0.37 -11.41 -10.37
C LYS A 22 0.24 -12.59 -9.40
N TYR A 23 -0.73 -13.48 -9.59
CA TYR A 23 -0.92 -14.64 -8.71
C TYR A 23 0.20 -15.67 -8.85
N ALA A 24 0.70 -15.88 -10.07
CA ALA A 24 1.81 -16.78 -10.33
C ALA A 24 3.14 -16.26 -9.77
N ALA A 25 3.32 -14.95 -9.68
CA ALA A 25 4.53 -14.34 -9.13
C ALA A 25 4.64 -14.53 -7.61
N HIS A 26 3.52 -14.46 -6.88
CA HIS A 26 3.49 -14.53 -5.42
C HIS A 26 3.49 -15.98 -4.93
N THR A 27 4.67 -16.46 -4.55
CA THR A 27 4.93 -17.84 -4.10
C THR A 27 5.85 -17.80 -2.86
N THR A 28 6.41 -18.95 -2.50
CA THR A 28 7.49 -19.03 -1.49
C THR A 28 8.84 -18.47 -2.00
N HIS A 29 8.92 -18.11 -3.28
CA HIS A 29 10.10 -17.57 -3.96
C HIS A 29 9.69 -16.44 -4.91
N THR A 30 9.04 -15.43 -4.38
CA THR A 30 8.54 -14.28 -5.15
C THR A 30 9.70 -13.43 -5.68
N PRO A 31 9.80 -13.24 -7.01
CA PRO A 31 10.84 -12.40 -7.59
C PRO A 31 10.64 -10.93 -7.20
N LEU A 32 11.74 -10.18 -7.19
CA LEU A 32 11.70 -8.74 -6.95
C LEU A 32 10.88 -8.05 -8.05
N HIS A 33 9.92 -7.24 -7.65
CA HIS A 33 9.04 -6.53 -8.57
C HIS A 33 8.65 -5.13 -8.07
N LEU A 34 8.10 -4.33 -8.98
CA LEU A 34 7.64 -2.97 -8.66
C LEU A 34 6.29 -3.01 -7.98
N ALA A 35 6.17 -2.16 -6.96
CA ALA A 35 4.93 -1.92 -6.24
C ALA A 35 4.83 -0.45 -5.80
N PHE A 36 3.81 -0.11 -5.08
CA PHE A 36 3.68 1.16 -4.34
C PHE A 36 2.85 0.97 -3.09
N SER A 37 3.04 1.86 -2.14
CA SER A 37 2.21 2.02 -0.94
C SER A 37 1.69 3.43 -0.82
N SER A 38 0.51 3.60 -0.25
CA SER A 38 -0.05 4.91 0.03
C SER A 38 -0.64 5.02 1.43
N TRP A 39 -0.58 6.24 1.96
CA TRP A 39 -1.20 6.69 3.20
C TRP A 39 -2.18 7.81 2.85
N LEU A 40 -3.47 7.56 3.01
CA LEU A 40 -4.52 8.49 2.64
C LEU A 40 -5.10 9.19 3.87
N PHE A 41 -5.29 10.49 3.74
CA PHE A 41 -5.75 11.34 4.83
C PHE A 41 -7.06 12.04 4.47
N ASN A 42 -7.94 12.19 5.46
CA ASN A 42 -9.12 13.04 5.34
C ASN A 42 -8.81 14.51 5.72
N ALA A 43 -9.82 15.37 5.63
CA ALA A 43 -9.69 16.79 5.96
C ALA A 43 -9.40 17.07 7.45
N GLN A 44 -9.62 16.10 8.32
CA GLN A 44 -9.30 16.18 9.75
C GLN A 44 -7.85 15.78 10.06
N GLY A 45 -7.11 15.29 9.05
CA GLY A 45 -5.76 14.78 9.21
C GLY A 45 -5.71 13.36 9.79
N GLU A 46 -6.83 12.64 9.78
CA GLU A 46 -6.87 11.24 10.15
C GLU A 46 -6.44 10.37 8.96
N CYS A 47 -5.73 9.29 9.26
CA CYS A 47 -5.25 8.33 8.28
C CYS A 47 -6.26 7.19 8.09
N LEU A 48 -6.49 6.80 6.84
CA LEU A 48 -7.28 5.62 6.50
C LEU A 48 -6.43 4.36 6.65
N VAL A 49 -6.80 3.46 7.56
CA VAL A 49 -6.28 2.10 7.61
C VAL A 49 -7.30 1.13 7.03
N THR A 50 -6.81 0.12 6.33
CA THR A 50 -7.66 -0.88 5.67
C THR A 50 -7.35 -2.27 6.19
N ARG A 51 -8.35 -3.13 6.24
CA ARG A 51 -8.19 -4.54 6.54
C ARG A 51 -8.28 -5.35 5.25
N ARG A 52 -7.24 -6.10 4.95
CA ARG A 52 -7.14 -6.91 3.74
C ARG A 52 -8.23 -7.97 3.71
N ALA A 53 -8.87 -8.16 2.56
CA ALA A 53 -9.85 -9.22 2.38
C ALA A 53 -9.25 -10.60 2.68
N LEU A 54 -10.06 -11.53 3.15
CA LEU A 54 -9.62 -12.89 3.46
C LEU A 54 -9.25 -13.70 2.20
N SER A 55 -9.73 -13.25 1.04
CA SER A 55 -9.38 -13.82 -0.27
C SER A 55 -7.99 -13.42 -0.80
N LYS A 56 -7.31 -12.47 -0.15
CA LYS A 56 -5.95 -12.07 -0.56
C LYS A 56 -4.96 -13.21 -0.37
N LYS A 57 -4.06 -13.39 -1.34
CA LYS A 57 -3.06 -14.47 -1.32
C LYS A 57 -2.02 -14.28 -0.21
N ALA A 58 -1.53 -13.04 -0.02
CA ALA A 58 -0.57 -12.70 1.00
C ALA A 58 -1.22 -11.85 2.10
N TRP A 59 -0.90 -12.14 3.35
CA TRP A 59 -1.45 -11.46 4.54
C TRP A 59 -2.97 -11.24 4.51
N PRO A 60 -3.80 -12.29 4.29
CA PRO A 60 -5.25 -12.15 4.36
C PRO A 60 -5.71 -11.70 5.77
N GLY A 61 -6.68 -10.80 5.83
CA GLY A 61 -7.29 -10.33 7.07
C GLY A 61 -6.45 -9.42 7.96
N VAL A 62 -5.27 -8.99 7.51
CA VAL A 62 -4.35 -8.13 8.28
C VAL A 62 -4.70 -6.67 8.08
N TRP A 63 -4.57 -5.87 9.14
CA TRP A 63 -4.66 -4.41 9.06
C TRP A 63 -3.38 -3.82 8.46
N THR A 64 -3.55 -2.83 7.58
CA THR A 64 -2.45 -2.22 6.82
C THR A 64 -2.73 -0.74 6.52
N ASN A 65 -1.76 -0.05 5.92
CA ASN A 65 -1.92 1.29 5.37
C ASN A 65 -3.01 1.32 4.28
N SER A 66 -3.29 2.49 3.73
CA SER A 66 -4.53 2.72 2.99
C SER A 66 -4.69 1.87 1.73
N VAL A 67 -3.81 2.01 0.75
CA VAL A 67 -3.86 1.28 -0.52
C VAL A 67 -2.45 0.95 -0.98
N CYS A 68 -2.24 -0.29 -1.42
CA CYS A 68 -1.04 -0.77 -2.08
C CYS A 68 -1.39 -1.38 -3.43
N GLY A 69 -0.42 -1.50 -4.30
CA GLY A 69 -0.64 -2.15 -5.60
C GLY A 69 0.62 -2.20 -6.45
N HIS A 70 0.43 -2.55 -7.70
CA HIS A 70 1.49 -2.77 -8.65
C HIS A 70 1.24 -1.95 -9.92
N PRO A 71 2.23 -1.18 -10.41
CA PRO A 71 2.15 -0.55 -11.72
C PRO A 71 2.03 -1.62 -12.82
N GLN A 72 1.25 -1.32 -13.84
CA GLN A 72 1.18 -2.14 -15.05
C GLN A 72 2.15 -1.59 -16.11
N THR A 73 2.50 -2.40 -17.10
CA THR A 73 3.41 -2.00 -18.18
C THR A 73 2.89 -0.72 -18.87
N GLY A 74 3.75 0.29 -18.97
CA GLY A 74 3.41 1.59 -19.57
C GLY A 74 2.66 2.54 -18.64
N GLU A 75 2.40 2.16 -17.39
CA GLU A 75 1.72 2.97 -16.38
C GLU A 75 2.74 3.61 -15.44
N SER A 76 2.57 4.90 -15.11
CA SER A 76 3.33 5.51 -14.03
C SER A 76 2.84 5.02 -12.67
N THR A 77 3.70 5.08 -11.66
CA THR A 77 3.32 4.69 -10.29
C THR A 77 2.14 5.51 -9.76
N GLU A 78 2.12 6.81 -10.05
CA GLU A 78 1.02 7.71 -9.65
C GLU A 78 -0.32 7.33 -10.32
N HIS A 79 -0.31 6.98 -11.61
CA HIS A 79 -1.51 6.50 -12.30
C HIS A 79 -1.98 5.16 -11.74
N ALA A 80 -1.06 4.25 -11.43
CA ALA A 80 -1.36 2.98 -10.79
C ALA A 80 -2.03 3.18 -9.43
N LEU A 81 -1.52 4.14 -8.64
CA LEU A 81 -2.07 4.48 -7.33
C LEU A 81 -3.51 5.01 -7.45
N VAL A 82 -3.77 5.97 -8.36
CA VAL A 82 -5.11 6.47 -8.63
C VAL A 82 -6.06 5.35 -9.06
N ARG A 83 -5.62 4.49 -9.98
CA ARG A 83 -6.40 3.34 -10.46
C ARG A 83 -6.76 2.39 -9.31
N ARG A 84 -5.80 2.07 -8.43
CA ARG A 84 -6.03 1.15 -7.31
C ARG A 84 -6.91 1.77 -6.23
N CYS A 85 -6.79 3.06 -5.93
CA CYS A 85 -7.72 3.75 -5.02
C CYS A 85 -9.16 3.66 -5.51
N ARG A 86 -9.41 3.91 -6.79
CA ARG A 86 -10.75 3.75 -7.39
C ARG A 86 -11.24 2.30 -7.29
N TYR A 87 -10.37 1.34 -7.57
CA TYR A 87 -10.74 -0.07 -7.60
C TYR A 87 -10.98 -0.66 -6.20
N GLU A 88 -10.10 -0.37 -5.23
CA GLU A 88 -10.16 -0.98 -3.88
C GLU A 88 -11.15 -0.29 -2.95
N ILE A 89 -11.20 1.05 -2.97
CA ILE A 89 -11.97 1.85 -2.02
C ILE A 89 -12.96 2.83 -2.67
N GLY A 90 -13.05 2.85 -4.00
CA GLY A 90 -14.00 3.67 -4.75
C GLY A 90 -13.79 5.17 -4.61
N ALA A 91 -12.60 5.63 -4.23
CA ALA A 91 -12.34 7.04 -3.94
C ALA A 91 -11.30 7.65 -4.89
N GLU A 92 -11.41 8.96 -5.06
CA GLU A 92 -10.40 9.79 -5.72
C GLU A 92 -9.37 10.29 -4.70
N ILE A 93 -8.21 10.68 -5.19
CA ILE A 93 -7.16 11.26 -4.37
C ILE A 93 -6.67 12.59 -4.95
N ALA A 94 -6.16 13.45 -4.08
CA ALA A 94 -5.55 14.72 -4.43
C ALA A 94 -4.27 14.96 -3.60
N HIS A 95 -3.47 15.93 -4.01
CA HIS A 95 -2.22 16.31 -3.32
C HIS A 95 -1.27 15.13 -3.09
N LEU A 96 -1.08 14.30 -4.13
CA LEU A 96 -0.17 13.17 -4.09
C LEU A 96 1.26 13.63 -3.82
N THR A 97 1.84 13.15 -2.73
CA THR A 97 3.14 13.59 -2.22
C THR A 97 4.05 12.40 -1.96
N PRO A 98 5.28 12.38 -2.52
CA PRO A 98 6.28 11.37 -2.18
C PRO A 98 6.68 11.41 -0.71
N VAL A 99 6.76 10.27 -0.06
CA VAL A 99 7.12 10.13 1.36
C VAL A 99 8.41 9.35 1.56
N ALA A 100 8.52 8.17 0.97
CA ALA A 100 9.72 7.33 1.02
C ALA A 100 9.89 6.61 -0.32
N MET A 101 10.65 7.21 -1.23
CA MET A 101 10.78 6.73 -2.61
C MET A 101 11.72 5.53 -2.75
N ASP A 102 12.66 5.37 -1.79
CA ASP A 102 13.64 4.28 -1.80
C ASP A 102 13.21 3.07 -0.96
N PHE A 103 11.95 3.05 -0.52
CA PHE A 103 11.45 1.95 0.31
C PHE A 103 11.44 0.64 -0.47
N ARG A 104 12.03 -0.38 0.13
CA ARG A 104 12.10 -1.75 -0.38
C ARG A 104 11.92 -2.71 0.78
N TYR A 105 11.24 -3.82 0.57
CA TYR A 105 11.09 -4.87 1.57
C TYR A 105 10.97 -6.26 0.95
N CYS A 106 11.31 -7.26 1.77
CA CYS A 106 11.09 -8.67 1.47
C CYS A 106 10.62 -9.35 2.75
N GLU A 107 9.37 -9.81 2.76
CA GLU A 107 8.73 -10.40 3.93
C GLU A 107 7.98 -11.67 3.56
N THR A 108 7.93 -12.61 4.49
CA THR A 108 7.23 -13.89 4.34
C THR A 108 6.02 -13.93 5.28
N ASP A 109 4.85 -14.21 4.75
CA ASP A 109 3.63 -14.33 5.55
C ASP A 109 3.56 -15.68 6.31
N PRO A 110 2.64 -15.82 7.28
CA PRO A 110 2.49 -17.07 8.02
C PRO A 110 2.18 -18.31 7.17
N SER A 111 1.68 -18.14 5.95
CA SER A 111 1.43 -19.25 5.00
C SER A 111 2.66 -19.61 4.16
N GLY A 112 3.74 -18.81 4.24
CA GLY A 112 4.97 -18.99 3.48
C GLY A 112 5.02 -18.19 2.17
N ILE A 113 4.00 -17.39 1.86
CA ILE A 113 4.00 -16.51 0.67
C ILE A 113 4.92 -15.32 0.93
N VAL A 114 5.78 -15.02 -0.03
CA VAL A 114 6.75 -13.93 0.03
C VAL A 114 6.24 -12.72 -0.75
N GLU A 115 6.37 -11.54 -0.14
CA GLU A 115 6.35 -10.23 -0.80
C GLU A 115 7.79 -9.74 -0.93
N ASN A 116 8.17 -9.30 -2.14
CA ASN A 116 9.54 -8.85 -2.43
C ASN A 116 9.48 -7.68 -3.42
N GLU A 117 9.52 -6.46 -2.90
CA GLU A 117 9.10 -5.28 -3.65
C GLU A 117 10.07 -4.10 -3.53
N ILE A 118 10.29 -3.40 -4.65
CA ILE A 118 10.66 -1.99 -4.67
C ILE A 118 9.35 -1.20 -4.62
N CYS A 119 9.10 -0.51 -3.52
CA CYS A 119 7.77 -0.04 -3.14
C CYS A 119 7.79 1.43 -2.68
N PRO A 120 7.91 2.41 -3.58
CA PRO A 120 7.82 3.81 -3.21
C PRO A 120 6.54 4.11 -2.44
N VAL A 121 6.65 4.95 -1.42
CA VAL A 121 5.58 5.31 -0.49
C VAL A 121 5.12 6.73 -0.74
N TYR A 122 3.81 6.91 -0.82
CA TYR A 122 3.15 8.19 -1.05
C TYR A 122 2.16 8.52 0.08
N ALA A 123 1.89 9.80 0.26
CA ALA A 123 0.75 10.30 1.00
C ALA A 123 -0.18 11.08 0.05
N ALA A 124 -1.48 11.05 0.29
CA ALA A 124 -2.45 11.81 -0.49
C ALA A 124 -3.69 12.15 0.35
N LYS A 125 -4.44 13.15 -0.09
CA LYS A 125 -5.78 13.46 0.45
C LYS A 125 -6.82 12.60 -0.25
N LEU A 126 -7.68 11.95 0.53
CA LEU A 126 -8.84 11.26 0.00
C LEU A 126 -9.94 12.26 -0.33
N VAL A 127 -10.55 12.13 -1.50
CA VAL A 127 -11.64 12.98 -1.98
C VAL A 127 -12.88 12.12 -2.22
N GLY A 128 -14.01 12.58 -1.71
CA GLY A 128 -15.30 11.91 -1.86
C GLY A 128 -15.57 10.88 -0.76
N THR A 129 -16.44 9.93 -1.08
CA THR A 129 -16.90 8.87 -0.18
C THR A 129 -16.27 7.53 -0.53
N LEU A 130 -16.18 6.66 0.46
CA LEU A 130 -15.66 5.30 0.27
C LEU A 130 -16.74 4.35 -0.28
N THR A 131 -16.34 3.53 -1.24
CA THR A 131 -17.12 2.37 -1.73
C THR A 131 -16.16 1.19 -1.81
N LEU A 132 -16.16 0.35 -0.79
CA LEU A 132 -15.20 -0.74 -0.68
C LEU A 132 -15.47 -1.85 -1.69
N ASN A 133 -14.40 -2.33 -2.34
CA ASN A 133 -14.42 -3.57 -3.08
C ASN A 133 -14.17 -4.74 -2.09
N PRO A 134 -15.16 -5.61 -1.82
CA PRO A 134 -15.02 -6.67 -0.81
C PRO A 134 -13.98 -7.73 -1.16
N ASP A 135 -13.59 -7.84 -2.43
CA ASP A 135 -12.53 -8.76 -2.86
C ASP A 135 -11.13 -8.25 -2.46
N GLU A 136 -11.00 -6.96 -2.13
CA GLU A 136 -9.74 -6.32 -1.76
C GLU A 136 -9.70 -5.88 -0.30
N VAL A 137 -10.77 -5.26 0.19
CA VAL A 137 -10.85 -4.61 1.50
C VAL A 137 -12.12 -5.04 2.24
N MET A 138 -11.96 -5.66 3.41
CA MET A 138 -13.09 -6.12 4.22
C MET A 138 -13.53 -5.11 5.29
N ALA A 139 -12.68 -4.17 5.69
CA ALA A 139 -13.00 -3.14 6.68
C ALA A 139 -12.04 -1.95 6.56
N VAL A 140 -12.46 -0.80 7.05
CA VAL A 140 -11.66 0.41 7.14
C VAL A 140 -11.87 1.11 8.47
N GLN A 141 -10.87 1.89 8.89
CA GLN A 141 -10.96 2.81 10.02
C GLN A 141 -10.23 4.12 9.70
N TRP A 142 -10.79 5.24 10.13
CA TRP A 142 -10.09 6.50 10.21
C TRP A 142 -9.44 6.60 11.58
N VAL A 143 -8.14 6.87 11.61
CA VAL A 143 -7.37 6.88 12.85
C VAL A 143 -6.51 8.15 12.90
N GLU A 144 -6.50 8.80 14.05
CA GLU A 144 -5.58 9.91 14.31
C GLU A 144 -4.13 9.38 14.20
N LEU A 145 -3.26 10.11 13.48
CA LEU A 145 -1.96 9.59 13.06
C LEU A 145 -1.05 9.21 14.25
N GLU A 146 -1.00 10.04 15.31
CA GLU A 146 -0.14 9.73 16.48
C GLU A 146 -0.62 8.48 17.21
N SER A 147 -1.94 8.31 17.32
CA SER A 147 -2.53 7.09 17.89
C SER A 147 -2.19 5.85 17.04
N LEU A 148 -2.20 6.00 15.72
CA LEU A 148 -1.83 4.92 14.80
C LEU A 148 -0.34 4.57 14.90
N ILE A 149 0.54 5.56 14.91
CA ILE A 149 1.99 5.35 15.09
C ILE A 149 2.25 4.63 16.41
N GLY A 150 1.67 5.10 17.50
CA GLY A 150 1.81 4.45 18.82
C GLY A 150 1.30 3.01 18.84
N ALA A 151 0.18 2.72 18.17
CA ALA A 151 -0.35 1.36 18.05
C ALA A 151 0.57 0.45 17.24
N VAL A 152 1.08 0.92 16.11
CA VAL A 152 2.03 0.17 15.26
C VAL A 152 3.32 -0.15 16.01
N GLU A 153 3.87 0.82 16.75
CA GLU A 153 5.09 0.63 17.56
C GLU A 153 4.86 -0.32 18.74
N ALA A 154 3.71 -0.22 19.42
CA ALA A 154 3.40 -1.04 20.57
C ALA A 154 2.98 -2.48 20.21
N THR A 155 2.33 -2.67 19.07
CA THR A 155 1.76 -3.95 18.63
C THR A 155 2.06 -4.26 17.16
N PRO A 156 3.35 -4.30 16.74
CA PRO A 156 3.71 -4.44 15.32
C PRO A 156 3.16 -5.74 14.70
N TRP A 157 2.97 -6.78 15.49
CA TRP A 157 2.40 -8.07 15.07
C TRP A 157 0.93 -7.99 14.59
N ALA A 158 0.21 -6.91 14.90
CA ALA A 158 -1.18 -6.71 14.51
C ALA A 158 -1.32 -6.08 13.11
N PHE A 159 -0.23 -5.63 12.52
CA PHE A 159 -0.21 -4.89 11.26
C PHE A 159 0.67 -5.58 10.21
N SER A 160 0.50 -5.18 8.95
CA SER A 160 1.38 -5.67 7.89
C SER A 160 2.83 -5.25 8.14
N PRO A 161 3.83 -6.10 7.85
CA PRO A 161 5.23 -5.78 8.12
C PRO A 161 5.74 -4.57 7.31
N TRP A 162 5.23 -4.36 6.08
CA TRP A 162 5.60 -3.17 5.32
C TRP A 162 5.07 -1.88 5.95
N MET A 163 3.86 -1.89 6.51
CA MET A 163 3.32 -0.74 7.26
C MET A 163 4.17 -0.41 8.48
N VAL A 164 4.60 -1.42 9.24
CA VAL A 164 5.49 -1.27 10.40
C VAL A 164 6.81 -0.61 9.98
N SER A 165 7.42 -1.11 8.91
CA SER A 165 8.68 -0.56 8.38
C SER A 165 8.51 0.86 7.83
N GLN A 166 7.39 1.17 7.19
CA GLN A 166 7.08 2.51 6.68
C GLN A 166 6.88 3.51 7.81
N VAL A 167 6.22 3.15 8.90
CA VAL A 167 6.11 4.00 10.11
C VAL A 167 7.50 4.30 10.67
N ALA A 168 8.34 3.30 10.84
CA ALA A 168 9.69 3.48 11.35
C ALA A 168 10.53 4.43 10.48
N LEU A 169 10.37 4.36 9.16
CA LEU A 169 11.16 5.14 8.21
C LEU A 169 10.61 6.55 7.96
N ALA A 170 9.30 6.72 7.94
CA ALA A 170 8.66 7.86 7.30
C ALA A 170 7.70 8.65 8.20
N GLN A 171 7.58 8.34 9.49
CA GLN A 171 6.61 8.95 10.39
C GLN A 171 6.68 10.50 10.41
N GLU A 172 7.87 11.10 10.31
CA GLU A 172 8.00 12.56 10.32
C GLU A 172 7.36 13.22 9.07
N LYS A 173 7.56 12.63 7.90
CA LYS A 173 6.93 13.10 6.66
C LYS A 173 5.41 12.87 6.67
N LEU A 174 4.96 11.77 7.27
CA LEU A 174 3.53 11.51 7.45
C LEU A 174 2.89 12.54 8.41
N ARG A 175 3.57 12.89 9.51
CA ARG A 175 3.15 13.96 10.43
C ARG A 175 3.01 15.31 9.72
N GLN A 176 4.02 15.67 8.95
CA GLN A 176 3.99 16.91 8.17
C GLN A 176 2.79 16.93 7.22
N PHE A 177 2.59 15.87 6.46
CA PHE A 177 1.46 15.77 5.53
C PHE A 177 0.10 15.83 6.25
N ALA A 178 -0.06 15.14 7.38
CA ALA A 178 -1.28 15.17 8.18
C ALA A 178 -1.61 16.57 8.71
N LEU A 179 -0.59 17.34 9.12
CA LEU A 179 -0.77 18.73 9.55
C LEU A 179 -1.21 19.64 8.40
N GLU A 180 -0.59 19.51 7.22
CA GLU A 180 -0.95 20.26 6.01
C GLU A 180 -2.32 19.86 5.44
N SER A 181 -2.85 18.72 5.85
CA SER A 181 -4.17 18.23 5.42
C SER A 181 -5.32 18.86 6.19
N LYS A 182 -5.05 19.40 7.37
CA LYS A 182 -6.05 20.11 8.18
C LYS A 182 -6.40 21.47 7.55
N PRO A 183 -7.65 21.94 7.70
CA PRO A 183 -8.08 23.24 7.20
C PRO A 183 -7.38 24.40 7.91
#